data_f4199e257bd7961efc6f6627e67f50d1
#
_entry.id   f4199e257bd7961efc6f6627e67f50d1
#
_cell.length_a   1.000
_cell.length_b   1.000
_cell.length_c   1.000
_cell.angle_alpha   90.00
_cell.angle_beta   90.00
_cell.angle_gamma   90.00
#
_symmetry.space_group_name_H-M   'P 1'
#
loop_
_entity.id
_entity.type
_entity.pdbx_description
1 polymer ?
#
loop_
_entity_poly.entity_id
_entity_poly.type
_entity_poly.pdbx_seq_one_letter_code
_entity_poly.pdbx_strand_id
1 'polypeptide(L)'
;MANTELDEQFVAEQKERLLQIRDELQRIQSGMQGDEQNRAEEEGDFSQHDSGDMSQQMFTREMDATIGEQAGRRLEDVERALVKIEEGTYGLSDESGAPIPRGRLEAAPEAIRTVDEQQELERERRPPV
;
A
#
# COMPACT_ATOMS: atom_id res chain seq x y z
N MET A 1 20.27 -15.98 -4.44
CA MET A 1 20.44 -15.77 -5.89
C MET A 1 19.73 -14.51 -6.32
N ALA A 2 20.36 -13.68 -7.13
CA ALA A 2 19.69 -12.50 -7.67
C ALA A 2 18.75 -12.92 -8.82
N ASN A 3 17.73 -12.11 -9.07
CA ASN A 3 16.85 -12.30 -10.22
C ASN A 3 17.60 -11.88 -11.50
N THR A 4 17.80 -12.80 -12.42
CA THR A 4 18.60 -12.58 -13.64
C THR A 4 17.93 -11.65 -14.66
N GLU A 5 16.62 -11.39 -14.53
CA GLU A 5 15.90 -10.44 -15.38
C GLU A 5 16.17 -8.98 -15.00
N LEU A 6 16.79 -8.76 -13.85
CA LEU A 6 17.01 -7.43 -13.30
C LEU A 6 18.47 -7.02 -13.39
N ASP A 7 18.72 -5.81 -13.91
CA ASP A 7 20.04 -5.20 -13.87
C ASP A 7 20.08 -4.11 -12.78
N GLU A 8 21.29 -3.60 -12.53
CA GLU A 8 21.48 -2.58 -11.49
C GLU A 8 20.72 -1.29 -11.79
N GLN A 9 20.63 -0.92 -13.05
CA GLN A 9 19.90 0.27 -13.47
C GLN A 9 18.40 0.13 -13.19
N PHE A 10 17.82 -1.03 -13.51
CA PHE A 10 16.42 -1.32 -13.24
C PHE A 10 16.13 -1.24 -11.75
N VAL A 11 16.98 -1.87 -10.94
CA VAL A 11 16.83 -1.85 -9.48
C VAL A 11 16.90 -0.42 -8.94
N ALA A 12 17.83 0.39 -9.45
CA ALA A 12 17.97 1.78 -9.05
C ALA A 12 16.72 2.61 -9.40
N GLU A 13 16.16 2.40 -10.59
CA GLU A 13 14.92 3.05 -11.02
C GLU A 13 13.73 2.62 -10.14
N GLN A 14 13.66 1.33 -9.83
CA GLN A 14 12.61 0.80 -8.96
C GLN A 14 12.73 1.36 -7.55
N LYS A 15 13.94 1.51 -7.04
CA LYS A 15 14.17 2.16 -5.73
C LYS A 15 13.61 3.58 -5.71
N GLU A 16 13.87 4.36 -6.75
CA GLU A 16 13.32 5.72 -6.87
C GLU A 16 11.80 5.72 -6.87
N ARG A 17 11.19 4.82 -7.64
CA ARG A 17 9.74 4.67 -7.68
C ARG A 17 9.16 4.29 -6.32
N LEU A 18 9.82 3.35 -5.63
CA LEU A 18 9.40 2.91 -4.30
C LEU A 18 9.47 4.03 -3.28
N LEU A 19 10.51 4.87 -3.33
CA LEU A 19 10.62 6.02 -2.45
C LEU A 19 9.50 7.03 -2.69
N GLN A 20 9.14 7.27 -3.94
CA GLN A 20 8.01 8.13 -4.30
C GLN A 20 6.68 7.56 -3.81
N ILE A 21 6.46 6.26 -4.03
CA ILE A 21 5.24 5.57 -3.58
C ILE A 21 5.14 5.63 -2.06
N ARG A 22 6.23 5.37 -1.36
CA ARG A 22 6.26 5.45 0.11
C ARG A 22 5.83 6.83 0.59
N ASP A 23 6.37 7.88 -0.03
CA ASP A 23 6.05 9.25 0.31
C ASP A 23 4.56 9.55 0.12
N GLU A 24 4.00 9.13 -1.02
CA GLU A 24 2.58 9.28 -1.31
C GLU A 24 1.69 8.54 -0.32
N LEU A 25 2.04 7.30 0.01
CA LEU A 25 1.27 6.49 0.95
C LEU A 25 1.32 7.06 2.36
N GLN A 26 2.48 7.56 2.78
CA GLN A 26 2.62 8.24 4.08
C GLN A 26 1.78 9.50 4.13
N ARG A 27 1.73 10.27 3.03
CA ARG A 27 0.86 11.46 2.95
C ARG A 27 -0.61 11.10 3.04
N ILE A 28 -1.03 10.02 2.37
CA ILE A 28 -2.42 9.54 2.43
C ILE A 28 -2.79 9.21 3.87
N GLN A 29 -1.97 8.46 4.58
CA GLN A 29 -2.23 8.11 5.98
C GLN A 29 -2.23 9.34 6.88
N SER A 30 -1.26 10.24 6.71
CA SER A 30 -1.19 11.49 7.49
C SER A 30 -2.33 12.43 7.15
N GLY A 31 -2.69 12.52 5.86
CA GLY A 31 -3.80 13.33 5.38
C GLY A 31 -5.13 12.87 5.96
N MET A 32 -5.37 11.56 6.02
CA MET A 32 -6.58 11.01 6.62
C MET A 32 -6.68 11.33 8.10
N GLN A 33 -5.58 11.19 8.84
CA GLN A 33 -5.53 11.55 10.25
C GLN A 33 -5.70 13.05 10.45
N GLY A 34 -5.03 13.85 9.62
CA GLY A 34 -5.14 15.32 9.63
C GLY A 34 -6.55 15.78 9.32
N ASP A 35 -7.19 15.16 8.32
CA ASP A 35 -8.56 15.48 7.94
C ASP A 35 -9.56 15.15 9.04
N GLU A 36 -9.37 14.04 9.75
CA GLU A 36 -10.22 13.71 10.89
C GLU A 36 -10.08 14.74 12.01
N GLN A 37 -8.89 15.19 12.32
CA GLN A 37 -8.64 16.22 13.32
C GLN A 37 -9.22 17.57 12.87
N ASN A 38 -9.00 17.93 11.61
CA ASN A 38 -9.52 19.17 11.05
C ASN A 38 -11.05 19.15 10.98
N ARG A 39 -11.66 18.02 10.64
CA ARG A 39 -13.12 17.87 10.65
C ARG A 39 -13.68 18.02 12.06
N ALA A 40 -13.02 17.47 13.07
CA ALA A 40 -13.46 17.60 14.45
C ALA A 40 -13.41 19.05 14.93
N GLU A 41 -12.42 19.83 14.49
CA GLU A 41 -12.31 21.26 14.80
C GLU A 41 -13.33 22.08 14.02
N GLU A 42 -13.56 21.75 12.73
CA GLU A 42 -14.52 22.45 11.89
C GLU A 42 -15.98 22.11 12.23
N GLU A 43 -16.26 20.89 12.66
CA GLU A 43 -17.61 20.46 13.05
C GLU A 43 -18.16 21.25 14.24
N GLY A 44 -17.30 21.89 15.02
CA GLY A 44 -17.72 22.82 16.05
C GLY A 44 -18.46 24.04 15.51
N ASP A 45 -18.17 24.41 14.25
CA ASP A 45 -18.80 25.55 13.57
C ASP A 45 -20.00 25.17 12.71
N PHE A 46 -20.15 23.87 12.37
CA PHE A 46 -21.21 23.38 11.48
C PHE A 46 -22.18 22.45 12.22
N SER A 47 -22.78 22.95 13.28
CA SER A 47 -23.70 22.16 14.11
C SER A 47 -25.07 21.91 13.49
N GLN A 48 -25.26 22.13 12.19
CA GLN A 48 -26.55 22.02 11.51
C GLN A 48 -26.58 20.91 10.45
N HIS A 49 -26.07 19.73 10.78
CA HIS A 49 -26.18 18.60 9.86
C HIS A 49 -27.50 17.87 10.08
N ASP A 50 -28.26 17.71 9.00
CA ASP A 50 -29.45 16.88 8.97
C ASP A 50 -29.12 15.44 9.30
N SER A 51 -30.06 14.72 9.89
CA SER A 51 -29.88 13.31 10.26
C SER A 51 -29.63 12.39 9.06
N GLY A 52 -29.94 12.84 7.82
CA GLY A 52 -29.61 12.13 6.59
C GLY A 52 -28.13 12.12 6.28
N ASP A 53 -27.39 13.14 6.74
CA ASP A 53 -25.94 13.25 6.53
C ASP A 53 -25.14 12.29 7.41
N MET A 54 -25.69 11.83 8.53
CA MET A 54 -24.98 10.90 9.41
C MET A 54 -24.69 9.55 8.73
N SER A 55 -25.62 9.04 7.93
CA SER A 55 -25.41 7.79 7.18
C SER A 55 -24.31 7.93 6.13
N GLN A 56 -24.28 9.07 5.44
CA GLN A 56 -23.23 9.35 4.46
C GLN A 56 -21.89 9.56 5.13
N GLN A 57 -21.85 10.24 6.28
CA GLN A 57 -20.61 10.41 7.05
C GLN A 57 -20.05 9.07 7.54
N MET A 58 -20.91 8.19 8.03
CA MET A 58 -20.50 6.85 8.46
C MET A 58 -19.95 6.04 7.28
N PHE A 59 -20.63 6.08 6.12
CA PHE A 59 -20.19 5.40 4.92
C PHE A 59 -18.82 5.94 4.45
N THR A 60 -18.65 7.26 4.47
CA THR A 60 -17.38 7.91 4.10
C THR A 60 -16.26 7.51 5.06
N ARG A 61 -16.53 7.44 6.37
CA ARG A 61 -15.55 6.99 7.36
C ARG A 61 -15.14 5.54 7.16
N GLU A 62 -16.09 4.66 6.84
CA GLU A 62 -15.80 3.26 6.53
C GLU A 62 -14.96 3.13 5.26
N MET A 63 -15.27 3.92 4.22
CA MET A 63 -14.48 3.97 2.99
C MET A 63 -13.06 4.47 3.28
N ASP A 64 -12.91 5.54 4.06
CA ASP A 64 -11.61 6.11 4.43
C ASP A 64 -10.79 5.10 5.24
N ALA A 65 -11.41 4.38 6.16
CA ALA A 65 -10.73 3.34 6.94
C ALA A 65 -10.23 2.21 6.04
N THR A 66 -11.04 1.79 5.06
CA THR A 66 -10.65 0.75 4.09
C THR A 66 -9.48 1.20 3.23
N ILE A 67 -9.52 2.42 2.73
CA ILE A 67 -8.43 3.02 1.94
C ILE A 67 -7.17 3.11 2.80
N GLY A 68 -7.30 3.54 4.06
CA GLY A 68 -6.19 3.61 5.00
C GLY A 68 -5.54 2.25 5.26
N GLU A 69 -6.35 1.20 5.41
CA GLU A 69 -5.85 -0.16 5.59
C GLU A 69 -5.10 -0.66 4.35
N GLN A 70 -5.64 -0.41 3.16
CA GLN A 70 -4.98 -0.78 1.90
C GLN A 70 -3.68 -0.02 1.72
N ALA A 71 -3.67 1.27 2.02
CA ALA A 71 -2.46 2.09 1.98
C ALA A 71 -1.42 1.58 2.97
N GLY A 72 -1.84 1.18 4.17
CA GLY A 72 -0.95 0.61 5.19
C GLY A 72 -0.31 -0.70 4.74
N ARG A 73 -1.08 -1.60 4.16
CA ARG A 73 -0.57 -2.88 3.64
C ARG A 73 0.41 -2.66 2.49
N ARG A 74 0.07 -1.77 1.59
CA ARG A 74 0.95 -1.43 0.47
C ARG A 74 2.24 -0.79 0.97
N LEU A 75 2.15 0.08 1.98
CA LEU A 75 3.30 0.71 2.59
C LEU A 75 4.24 -0.32 3.22
N GLU A 76 3.70 -1.33 3.90
CA GLU A 76 4.50 -2.43 4.45
C GLU A 76 5.28 -3.16 3.34
N ASP A 77 4.62 -3.44 2.23
CA ASP A 77 5.24 -4.10 1.08
C ASP A 77 6.32 -3.21 0.46
N VAL A 78 6.06 -1.91 0.34
CA VAL A 78 7.04 -0.93 -0.17
C VAL A 78 8.28 -0.90 0.72
N GLU A 79 8.09 -0.81 2.03
CA GLU A 79 9.20 -0.78 2.99
C GLU A 79 10.00 -2.09 2.94
N ARG A 80 9.32 -3.23 2.84
CA ARG A 80 9.99 -4.52 2.69
C ARG A 80 10.78 -4.59 1.39
N ALA A 81 10.22 -4.11 0.28
CA ALA A 81 10.90 -4.08 -1.01
C ALA A 81 12.17 -3.24 -0.95
N LEU A 82 12.13 -2.08 -0.27
CA LEU A 82 13.30 -1.24 -0.07
C LEU A 82 14.39 -1.95 0.73
N VAL A 83 14.02 -2.69 1.77
CA VAL A 83 14.95 -3.51 2.55
C VAL A 83 15.56 -4.60 1.66
N LYS A 84 14.76 -5.24 0.82
CA LYS A 84 15.25 -6.28 -0.11
C LYS A 84 16.25 -5.74 -1.11
N ILE A 85 16.09 -4.49 -1.55
CA ILE A 85 17.08 -3.83 -2.41
C ILE A 85 18.42 -3.72 -1.68
N GLU A 86 18.41 -3.30 -0.42
CA GLU A 86 19.63 -3.20 0.40
C GLU A 86 20.25 -4.57 0.66
N GLU A 87 19.44 -5.61 0.82
CA GLU A 87 19.92 -6.98 1.05
C GLU A 87 20.35 -7.68 -0.24
N GLY A 88 20.02 -7.14 -1.40
CA GLY A 88 20.30 -7.78 -2.70
C GLY A 88 19.33 -8.88 -3.08
N THR A 89 18.15 -8.92 -2.47
CA THR A 89 17.10 -9.94 -2.71
C THR A 89 15.89 -9.39 -3.44
N TYR A 90 15.95 -8.15 -3.91
CA TYR A 90 14.84 -7.55 -4.64
C TYR A 90 14.53 -8.37 -5.91
N GLY A 91 13.25 -8.61 -6.15
CA GLY A 91 12.81 -9.43 -7.28
C GLY A 91 12.70 -10.91 -6.98
N LEU A 92 12.99 -11.32 -5.75
CA LEU A 92 12.78 -12.69 -5.28
C LEU A 92 11.63 -12.71 -4.28
N SER A 93 10.79 -13.75 -4.35
CA SER A 93 9.65 -13.90 -3.44
C SER A 93 10.13 -14.08 -1.99
N ASP A 94 9.48 -13.39 -1.05
CA ASP A 94 9.70 -13.59 0.38
C ASP A 94 9.19 -14.95 0.87
N GLU A 95 8.24 -15.55 0.15
CA GLU A 95 7.66 -16.84 0.54
C GLU A 95 8.44 -18.03 0.00
N SER A 96 8.74 -18.03 -1.30
CA SER A 96 9.33 -19.18 -1.96
C SER A 96 10.77 -18.95 -2.44
N GLY A 97 11.22 -17.72 -2.50
CA GLY A 97 12.49 -17.37 -3.12
C GLY A 97 12.45 -17.40 -4.63
N ALA A 98 11.30 -17.69 -5.24
CA ALA A 98 11.17 -17.73 -6.69
C ALA A 98 11.35 -16.34 -7.29
N PRO A 99 11.93 -16.24 -8.51
CA PRO A 99 12.06 -14.94 -9.17
C PRO A 99 10.68 -14.38 -9.56
N ILE A 100 10.50 -13.10 -9.27
CA ILE A 100 9.30 -12.37 -9.67
C ILE A 100 9.56 -11.80 -11.07
N PRO A 101 8.69 -12.03 -12.05
CA PRO A 101 8.91 -11.53 -13.41
C PRO A 101 9.08 -10.01 -13.45
N ARG A 102 9.97 -9.55 -14.31
CA ARG A 102 10.24 -8.12 -14.47
C ARG A 102 8.96 -7.31 -14.78
N GLY A 103 8.10 -7.84 -15.63
CA GLY A 103 6.82 -7.19 -15.95
C GLY A 103 5.94 -6.97 -14.73
N ARG A 104 5.95 -7.91 -13.79
CA ARG A 104 5.23 -7.77 -12.51
C ARG A 104 5.81 -6.63 -11.68
N LEU A 105 7.14 -6.53 -11.64
CA LEU A 105 7.82 -5.47 -10.89
C LEU A 105 7.65 -4.11 -11.55
N GLU A 106 7.54 -4.06 -12.87
CA GLU A 106 7.23 -2.81 -13.58
C GLU A 106 5.83 -2.32 -13.25
N ALA A 107 4.86 -3.22 -13.15
CA ALA A 107 3.49 -2.89 -12.80
C ALA A 107 3.33 -2.63 -11.30
N ALA A 108 4.03 -3.37 -10.46
CA ALA A 108 3.95 -3.27 -9.01
C ALA A 108 5.36 -3.33 -8.41
N PRO A 109 6.05 -2.19 -8.29
CA PRO A 109 7.42 -2.16 -7.75
C PRO A 109 7.54 -2.76 -6.35
N GLU A 110 6.47 -2.68 -5.56
CA GLU A 110 6.41 -3.19 -4.20
C GLU A 110 6.15 -4.70 -4.12
N ALA A 111 6.04 -5.39 -5.26
CA ALA A 111 5.79 -6.83 -5.26
C ALA A 111 6.92 -7.59 -4.57
N ILE A 112 6.58 -8.33 -3.52
CA ILE A 112 7.49 -9.17 -2.75
C ILE A 112 7.06 -10.64 -2.80
N ARG A 113 6.05 -10.94 -3.62
CA ARG A 113 5.49 -12.29 -3.84
C ARG A 113 5.19 -12.45 -5.31
N THR A 114 5.14 -13.70 -5.77
CA THR A 114 4.63 -13.98 -7.10
C THR A 114 3.12 -13.68 -7.15
N VAL A 115 2.56 -13.58 -8.36
CA VAL A 115 1.11 -13.34 -8.54
C VAL A 115 0.31 -14.43 -7.84
N ASP A 116 0.71 -15.69 -8.01
CA ASP A 116 0.01 -16.82 -7.40
C ASP A 116 0.04 -16.75 -5.88
N GLU A 117 1.18 -16.42 -5.31
CA GLU A 117 1.34 -16.26 -3.87
C GLU A 117 0.52 -15.09 -3.34
N GLN A 118 0.49 -14.00 -4.07
CA GLN A 118 -0.32 -12.83 -3.70
C GLN A 118 -1.82 -13.14 -3.73
N GLN A 119 -2.27 -13.86 -4.75
CA GLN A 119 -3.67 -14.28 -4.86
C GLN A 119 -4.07 -15.19 -3.72
N GLU A 120 -3.20 -16.12 -3.34
CA GLU A 120 -3.46 -17.01 -2.21
C GLU A 120 -3.56 -16.24 -0.90
N LEU A 121 -2.67 -15.28 -0.68
CA LEU A 121 -2.72 -14.42 0.50
C LEU A 121 -4.01 -13.62 0.57
N GLU A 122 -4.45 -13.09 -0.56
CA GLU A 122 -5.70 -12.33 -0.65
C GLU A 122 -6.92 -13.21 -0.36
N ARG A 123 -6.91 -14.46 -0.81
CA ARG A 123 -7.98 -15.43 -0.49
C ARG A 123 -8.05 -15.69 1.01
N GLU A 124 -6.91 -15.84 1.67
CA GLU A 124 -6.85 -16.06 3.11
C GLU A 124 -7.37 -14.86 3.89
N ARG A 125 -7.20 -13.64 3.35
CA ARG A 125 -7.67 -12.41 3.98
C ARG A 125 -9.15 -12.15 3.78
N ARG A 126 -9.81 -12.81 2.82
CA ARG A 126 -11.24 -12.64 2.59
C ARG A 126 -12.01 -13.31 3.71
N PRO A 127 -13.03 -12.63 4.28
CA PRO A 127 -13.89 -13.28 5.26
C PRO A 127 -14.67 -14.42 4.60
N PRO A 128 -14.92 -15.51 5.32
CA PRO A 128 -15.72 -16.61 4.78
C PRO A 128 -17.14 -16.11 4.46
N VAL A 129 -17.63 -16.50 3.30
CA VAL A 129 -18.98 -16.15 2.82
C VAL A 129 -19.99 -17.09 3.44
#